data_4acdbfd8158f9058f38c0bbea3b4438e
#
_entry.id   4acdbfd8158f9058f38c0bbea3b4438e
#
_cell.length_a   1.000
_cell.length_b   1.000
_cell.length_c   1.000
_cell.angle_alpha   90.00
_cell.angle_beta   90.00
_cell.angle_gamma   90.00
#
_symmetry.space_group_name_H-M   'P 1'
#
loop_
_entity.id
_entity.type
_entity.pdbx_description
1 polymer ?
#
loop_
_entity_poly.entity_id
_entity_poly.type
_entity_poly.pdbx_seq_one_letter_code
_entity_poly.pdbx_strand_id
1 'polypeptide(L)'
;MNRYLVTGAAGFIGANVALALLDAGYEVVGIDSLNDYYDVDLKQYRLKPLVDHSQFSFVQGDLADAQVVDSLFVQHEFDYVSHLAAQAGVRYSLENPGAYIKSNIVGFQHLIEACRAKPPAHFVFASSSSVYGNSDRKWFSETAPTDTPVSLYAATKKSNEMVAH
;
A
#
# COMPACT_ATOMS: atom_id res chain seq x y z
N MET A 1 -18.59 -12.91 -6.69
CA MET A 1 -18.30 -11.45 -6.75
C MET A 1 -16.81 -11.31 -6.47
N ASN A 2 -16.08 -10.49 -7.25
CA ASN A 2 -14.65 -10.34 -7.03
C ASN A 2 -14.38 -9.53 -5.76
N ARG A 3 -13.40 -9.98 -4.97
CA ARG A 3 -13.00 -9.35 -3.72
C ARG A 3 -11.62 -8.70 -3.85
N TYR A 4 -11.54 -7.44 -3.47
CA TYR A 4 -10.33 -6.65 -3.47
C TYR A 4 -9.76 -6.45 -2.06
N LEU A 5 -8.46 -6.61 -1.92
CA LEU A 5 -7.73 -6.04 -0.78
C LEU A 5 -7.19 -4.67 -1.18
N VAL A 6 -7.54 -3.65 -0.40
CA VAL A 6 -6.95 -2.31 -0.53
C VAL A 6 -6.16 -2.00 0.74
N THR A 7 -4.85 -1.93 0.65
CA THR A 7 -4.01 -1.53 1.78
C THR A 7 -3.80 -0.03 1.79
N GLY A 8 -3.65 0.57 2.97
CA GLY A 8 -3.64 2.03 3.11
C GLY A 8 -5.02 2.65 2.86
N ALA A 9 -6.08 1.91 3.21
CA ALA A 9 -7.47 2.25 2.89
C ALA A 9 -7.96 3.55 3.56
N ALA A 10 -7.33 4.00 4.65
CA ALA A 10 -7.61 5.30 5.28
C ALA A 10 -6.78 6.44 4.68
N GLY A 11 -5.83 6.15 3.78
CA GLY A 11 -5.02 7.13 3.08
C GLY A 11 -5.80 7.85 1.98
N PHE A 12 -5.19 8.92 1.41
CA PHE A 12 -5.85 9.71 0.35
C PHE A 12 -6.16 8.86 -0.88
N ILE A 13 -5.17 8.13 -1.41
CA ILE A 13 -5.36 7.31 -2.61
C ILE A 13 -6.21 6.07 -2.27
N GLY A 14 -5.87 5.36 -1.18
CA GLY A 14 -6.54 4.11 -0.80
C GLY A 14 -8.03 4.26 -0.58
N ALA A 15 -8.47 5.33 0.10
CA ALA A 15 -9.89 5.59 0.33
C ALA A 15 -10.65 5.84 -0.98
N ASN A 16 -10.06 6.60 -1.91
CA ASN A 16 -10.68 6.86 -3.21
C ASN A 16 -10.74 5.61 -4.10
N VAL A 17 -9.70 4.77 -4.09
CA VAL A 17 -9.69 3.50 -4.80
C VAL A 17 -10.74 2.55 -4.22
N ALA A 18 -10.82 2.43 -2.89
CA ALA A 18 -11.82 1.62 -2.23
C ALA A 18 -13.24 2.06 -2.59
N LEU A 19 -13.52 3.37 -2.55
CA LEU A 19 -14.83 3.91 -2.92
C LEU A 19 -15.18 3.60 -4.38
N ALA A 20 -14.25 3.82 -5.31
CA ALA A 20 -14.48 3.53 -6.72
C ALA A 20 -14.77 2.04 -7.00
N LEU A 21 -14.10 1.14 -6.27
CA LEU A 21 -14.35 -0.30 -6.37
C LEU A 21 -15.74 -0.67 -5.81
N LEU A 22 -16.14 -0.09 -4.69
CA LEU A 22 -17.47 -0.28 -4.11
C LEU A 22 -18.56 0.23 -5.04
N ASP A 23 -18.39 1.42 -5.62
CA ASP A 23 -19.32 2.01 -6.61
C ASP A 23 -19.45 1.13 -7.88
N ALA A 24 -18.38 0.39 -8.22
CA ALA A 24 -18.38 -0.59 -9.30
C ALA A 24 -19.01 -1.95 -8.91
N GLY A 25 -19.45 -2.11 -7.66
CA GLY A 25 -20.15 -3.31 -7.18
C GLY A 25 -19.22 -4.44 -6.71
N TYR A 26 -17.94 -4.16 -6.40
CA TYR A 26 -17.02 -5.16 -5.87
C TYR A 26 -17.05 -5.22 -4.33
N GLU A 27 -16.66 -6.35 -3.77
CA GLU A 27 -16.34 -6.45 -2.34
C GLU A 27 -14.94 -5.89 -2.06
N VAL A 28 -14.81 -5.09 -1.03
CA VAL A 28 -13.52 -4.50 -0.63
C VAL A 28 -13.22 -4.77 0.84
N VAL A 29 -12.06 -5.35 1.09
CA VAL A 29 -11.46 -5.38 2.42
C VAL A 29 -10.36 -4.32 2.46
N GLY A 30 -10.55 -3.32 3.31
CA GLY A 30 -9.58 -2.25 3.53
C GLY A 30 -8.73 -2.53 4.78
N ILE A 31 -7.41 -2.36 4.70
CA ILE A 31 -6.53 -2.40 5.87
C ILE A 31 -5.73 -1.10 5.99
N ASP A 32 -5.63 -0.57 7.20
CA ASP A 32 -4.80 0.58 7.53
C ASP A 32 -4.38 0.52 9.00
N SER A 33 -3.17 0.97 9.31
CA SER A 33 -2.67 0.99 10.68
C SER A 33 -3.22 2.16 11.51
N LEU A 34 -3.79 3.16 10.86
CA LEU A 34 -4.23 4.43 11.46
C LEU A 34 -3.13 5.09 12.29
N ASN A 35 -1.86 4.97 11.87
CA ASN A 35 -0.74 5.62 12.56
C ASN A 35 -0.91 7.15 12.57
N ASP A 36 -0.20 7.80 13.49
CA ASP A 36 -0.24 9.24 13.75
C ASP A 36 0.77 10.07 12.93
N TYR A 37 1.29 9.52 11.85
CA TYR A 37 2.21 10.25 10.95
C TYR A 37 1.60 11.57 10.44
N TYR A 38 0.30 11.58 10.23
CA TYR A 38 -0.51 12.76 10.02
C TYR A 38 -1.87 12.58 10.73
N ASP A 39 -2.68 13.61 10.74
CA ASP A 39 -3.95 13.70 11.47
C ASP A 39 -4.82 12.43 11.30
N VAL A 40 -5.06 11.74 12.43
CA VAL A 40 -5.84 10.51 12.48
C VAL A 40 -7.33 10.79 12.21
N ASP A 41 -7.84 11.95 12.60
CA ASP A 41 -9.24 12.32 12.36
C ASP A 41 -9.50 12.45 10.85
N LEU A 42 -8.51 12.90 10.08
CA LEU A 42 -8.59 12.92 8.62
C LEU A 42 -8.67 11.50 8.04
N LYS A 43 -7.96 10.52 8.62
CA LYS A 43 -8.05 9.11 8.23
C LYS A 43 -9.43 8.54 8.53
N GLN A 44 -9.96 8.81 9.71
CA GLN A 44 -11.30 8.38 10.11
C GLN A 44 -12.38 9.03 9.24
N TYR A 45 -12.24 10.32 8.93
CA TYR A 45 -13.15 11.01 8.00
C TYR A 45 -13.22 10.33 6.63
N ARG A 46 -12.06 9.89 6.09
CA ARG A 46 -12.00 9.16 4.80
C ARG A 46 -12.61 7.77 4.88
N LEU A 47 -12.48 7.09 6.02
CA LEU A 47 -13.06 5.77 6.23
C LEU A 47 -14.58 5.80 6.36
N LYS A 48 -15.16 6.88 6.89
CA LYS A 48 -16.59 6.97 7.19
C LYS A 48 -17.49 6.54 6.03
N PRO A 49 -17.39 7.09 4.81
CA PRO A 49 -18.23 6.67 3.69
C PRO A 49 -18.00 5.22 3.28
N LEU A 50 -16.82 4.65 3.55
CA LEU A 50 -16.52 3.27 3.22
C LEU A 50 -17.18 2.30 4.21
N VAL A 51 -17.08 2.57 5.52
CA VAL A 51 -17.64 1.67 6.55
C VAL A 51 -19.15 1.63 6.55
N ASP A 52 -19.81 2.66 6.01
CA ASP A 52 -21.25 2.69 5.81
C ASP A 52 -21.70 1.81 4.61
N HIS A 53 -20.76 1.33 3.78
CA HIS A 53 -21.07 0.52 2.61
C HIS A 53 -21.13 -0.98 2.96
N SER A 54 -22.22 -1.66 2.60
CA SER A 54 -22.47 -3.07 2.96
C SER A 54 -21.42 -4.07 2.41
N GLN A 55 -20.71 -3.72 1.34
CA GLN A 55 -19.67 -4.54 0.70
C GLN A 55 -18.26 -4.17 1.15
N PHE A 56 -18.10 -3.33 2.18
CA PHE A 56 -16.82 -2.95 2.73
C PHE A 56 -16.59 -3.58 4.11
N SER A 57 -15.40 -4.10 4.30
CA SER A 57 -14.91 -4.53 5.60
C SER A 57 -13.60 -3.81 5.91
N PHE A 58 -13.46 -3.31 7.13
CA PHE A 58 -12.25 -2.62 7.56
C PHE A 58 -11.48 -3.44 8.60
N VAL A 59 -10.19 -3.58 8.39
CA VAL A 59 -9.25 -4.18 9.34
C VAL A 59 -8.27 -3.11 9.78
N GLN A 60 -8.26 -2.77 11.07
CA GLN A 60 -7.19 -1.94 11.61
C GLN A 60 -6.00 -2.82 11.93
N GLY A 61 -4.87 -2.60 11.23
CA GLY A 61 -3.68 -3.41 11.43
C GLY A 61 -2.46 -2.87 10.67
N ASP A 62 -1.28 -3.25 11.16
CA ASP A 62 0.00 -2.91 10.54
C ASP A 62 0.50 -4.11 9.73
N LEU A 63 0.78 -3.90 8.44
CA LEU A 63 1.33 -4.94 7.56
C LEU A 63 2.71 -5.44 8.00
N ALA A 64 3.42 -4.66 8.82
CA ALA A 64 4.68 -5.09 9.41
C ALA A 64 4.50 -6.12 10.54
N ASP A 65 3.27 -6.39 10.97
CA ASP A 65 2.92 -7.49 11.84
C ASP A 65 2.47 -8.70 10.99
N ALA A 66 3.30 -9.74 10.96
CA ALA A 66 3.03 -10.94 10.18
C ALA A 66 1.71 -11.62 10.59
N GLN A 67 1.35 -11.59 11.90
CA GLN A 67 0.12 -12.22 12.38
C GLN A 67 -1.13 -11.52 11.84
N VAL A 68 -1.07 -10.19 11.67
CA VAL A 68 -2.15 -9.41 11.05
C VAL A 68 -2.33 -9.84 9.59
N VAL A 69 -1.25 -9.95 8.83
CA VAL A 69 -1.31 -10.36 7.42
C VAL A 69 -1.78 -11.81 7.29
N ASP A 70 -1.25 -12.71 8.09
CA ASP A 70 -1.66 -14.12 8.10
C ASP A 70 -3.16 -14.25 8.40
N SER A 71 -3.65 -13.56 9.44
CA SER A 71 -5.06 -13.57 9.82
C SER A 71 -5.95 -13.03 8.70
N LEU A 72 -5.53 -11.96 8.03
CA LEU A 72 -6.24 -11.36 6.91
C LEU A 72 -6.42 -12.36 5.75
N PHE A 73 -5.35 -13.08 5.38
CA PHE A 73 -5.40 -14.06 4.30
C PHE A 73 -6.03 -15.40 4.72
N VAL A 74 -6.10 -15.71 6.02
CA VAL A 74 -6.88 -16.85 6.53
C VAL A 74 -8.39 -16.57 6.45
N GLN A 75 -8.80 -15.35 6.81
CA GLN A 75 -10.22 -14.97 6.87
C GLN A 75 -10.80 -14.64 5.49
N HIS A 76 -9.97 -14.23 4.55
CA HIS A 76 -10.40 -13.77 3.24
C HIS A 76 -9.60 -14.42 2.12
N GLU A 77 -10.27 -14.67 1.00
CA GLU A 77 -9.65 -14.94 -0.30
C GLU A 77 -9.77 -13.68 -1.14
N PHE A 78 -8.67 -13.26 -1.77
CA PHE A 78 -8.61 -12.05 -2.57
C PHE A 78 -8.38 -12.39 -4.04
N ASP A 79 -9.26 -11.91 -4.91
CA ASP A 79 -9.06 -11.98 -6.36
C ASP A 79 -8.04 -10.93 -6.84
N TYR A 80 -8.01 -9.77 -6.16
CA TYR A 80 -7.17 -8.63 -6.53
C TYR A 80 -6.61 -7.96 -5.29
N VAL A 81 -5.36 -7.48 -5.40
CA VAL A 81 -4.69 -6.71 -4.35
C VAL A 81 -4.23 -5.37 -4.89
N SER A 82 -4.68 -4.28 -4.25
CA SER A 82 -4.20 -2.92 -4.49
C SER A 82 -3.41 -2.44 -3.27
N HIS A 83 -2.07 -2.55 -3.37
CA HIS A 83 -1.19 -2.19 -2.27
C HIS A 83 -0.76 -0.73 -2.35
N LEU A 84 -1.38 0.09 -1.49
CA LEU A 84 -1.17 1.55 -1.41
C LEU A 84 -0.61 1.98 -0.04
N ALA A 85 -0.58 1.06 0.93
CA ALA A 85 0.02 1.32 2.23
C ALA A 85 1.53 1.54 2.10
N ALA A 86 2.01 2.65 2.60
CA ALA A 86 3.43 2.93 2.70
C ALA A 86 3.69 4.09 3.65
N GLN A 87 4.87 4.12 4.24
CA GLN A 87 5.41 5.35 4.78
C GLN A 87 5.90 6.21 3.60
N ALA A 88 5.24 7.34 3.36
CA ALA A 88 5.54 8.24 2.25
C ALA A 88 6.37 9.45 2.68
N GLY A 89 6.96 10.14 1.71
CA GLY A 89 7.71 11.39 1.91
C GLY A 89 9.22 11.20 1.96
N VAL A 90 9.93 11.90 1.08
CA VAL A 90 11.40 11.80 0.96
C VAL A 90 12.09 12.40 2.20
N ARG A 91 11.64 13.59 2.67
CA ARG A 91 12.30 14.30 3.76
C ARG A 91 12.22 13.53 5.07
N TYR A 92 11.05 13.08 5.43
CA TYR A 92 10.84 12.32 6.68
C TYR A 92 11.61 10.99 6.71
N SER A 93 11.99 10.44 5.55
CA SER A 93 12.84 9.24 5.52
C SER A 93 14.26 9.47 6.06
N LEU A 94 14.70 10.72 6.14
CA LEU A 94 15.97 11.10 6.77
C LEU A 94 15.81 11.28 8.28
N GLU A 95 14.64 11.65 8.75
CA GLU A 95 14.33 11.90 10.17
C GLU A 95 13.98 10.61 10.91
N ASN A 96 13.17 9.74 10.27
CA ASN A 96 12.71 8.47 10.84
C ASN A 96 12.87 7.31 9.84
N PRO A 97 14.10 6.88 9.56
CA PRO A 97 14.37 5.80 8.60
C PRO A 97 13.72 4.47 8.99
N GLY A 98 13.61 4.19 10.31
CA GLY A 98 13.02 2.95 10.82
C GLY A 98 11.56 2.75 10.39
N ALA A 99 10.78 3.83 10.30
CA ALA A 99 9.39 3.77 9.84
C ALA A 99 9.29 3.30 8.37
N TYR A 100 10.25 3.70 7.53
CA TYR A 100 10.30 3.29 6.12
C TYR A 100 10.70 1.83 5.94
N ILE A 101 11.70 1.38 6.69
CA ILE A 101 12.10 -0.04 6.69
C ILE A 101 10.92 -0.90 7.16
N LYS A 102 10.31 -0.52 8.30
CA LYS A 102 9.18 -1.25 8.87
C LYS A 102 8.01 -1.34 7.89
N SER A 103 7.51 -0.20 7.39
CA SER A 103 6.30 -0.20 6.55
C SER A 103 6.56 -0.64 5.12
N ASN A 104 7.63 -0.13 4.48
CA ASN A 104 7.83 -0.30 3.04
C ASN A 104 8.62 -1.57 2.69
N ILE A 105 9.44 -2.09 3.60
CA ILE A 105 10.20 -3.32 3.35
C ILE A 105 9.54 -4.50 4.07
N VAL A 106 9.45 -4.43 5.41
CA VAL A 106 8.92 -5.57 6.18
C VAL A 106 7.44 -5.79 5.88
N GLY A 107 6.61 -4.75 5.90
CA GLY A 107 5.18 -4.85 5.59
C GLY A 107 4.92 -5.31 4.16
N PHE A 108 5.71 -4.81 3.19
CA PHE A 108 5.62 -5.26 1.81
C PHE A 108 5.99 -6.74 1.66
N GLN A 109 7.06 -7.17 2.33
CA GLN A 109 7.53 -8.56 2.27
C GLN A 109 6.48 -9.53 2.85
N HIS A 110 5.86 -9.21 3.99
CA HIS A 110 4.78 -10.05 4.54
C HIS A 110 3.61 -10.17 3.56
N LEU A 111 3.19 -9.06 2.94
CA LEU A 111 2.10 -9.05 1.98
C LEU A 111 2.42 -9.89 0.72
N ILE A 112 3.62 -9.74 0.16
CA ILE A 112 4.05 -10.52 -1.02
C ILE A 112 4.10 -12.01 -0.71
N GLU A 113 4.62 -12.42 0.46
CA GLU A 113 4.64 -13.82 0.86
C GLU A 113 3.23 -14.40 1.03
N ALA A 114 2.31 -13.62 1.59
CA ALA A 114 0.91 -14.04 1.69
C ALA A 114 0.27 -14.18 0.30
N CYS A 115 0.53 -13.25 -0.62
CA CYS A 115 0.09 -13.34 -2.02
C CYS A 115 0.77 -14.50 -2.75
N ARG A 116 2.01 -14.83 -2.46
CA ARG A 116 2.68 -16.00 -3.05
C ARG A 116 2.04 -17.32 -2.57
N ALA A 117 1.62 -17.39 -1.31
CA ALA A 117 0.94 -18.55 -0.74
C ALA A 117 -0.50 -18.70 -1.26
N LYS A 118 -1.21 -17.58 -1.47
CA LYS A 118 -2.57 -17.50 -2.04
C LYS A 118 -2.58 -16.47 -3.17
N PRO A 119 -2.19 -16.87 -4.40
CA PRO A 119 -1.99 -15.92 -5.49
C PRO A 119 -3.29 -15.23 -5.92
N PRO A 120 -3.38 -13.88 -5.87
CA PRO A 120 -4.47 -13.16 -6.50
C PRO A 120 -4.34 -13.20 -8.02
N ALA A 121 -5.44 -12.98 -8.75
CA ALA A 121 -5.41 -12.85 -10.20
C ALA A 121 -4.57 -11.65 -10.66
N HIS A 122 -4.51 -10.59 -9.83
CA HIS A 122 -3.66 -9.43 -10.11
C HIS A 122 -3.24 -8.73 -8.82
N PHE A 123 -1.96 -8.35 -8.76
CA PHE A 123 -1.35 -7.56 -7.68
C PHE A 123 -0.83 -6.24 -8.25
N VAL A 124 -1.38 -5.13 -7.78
CA VAL A 124 -0.93 -3.78 -8.15
C VAL A 124 -0.38 -3.09 -6.91
N PHE A 125 0.76 -2.44 -7.03
CA PHE A 125 1.34 -1.65 -5.95
C PHE A 125 1.85 -0.29 -6.42
N ALA A 126 1.83 0.69 -5.53
CA ALA A 126 2.35 2.01 -5.82
C ALA A 126 3.87 2.05 -5.68
N SER A 127 4.59 2.26 -6.78
CA SER A 127 5.96 2.71 -6.75
C SER A 127 6.02 4.24 -6.55
N SER A 128 7.05 4.91 -7.02
CA SER A 128 7.22 6.36 -6.86
C SER A 128 8.10 6.92 -7.97
N SER A 129 7.82 8.14 -8.41
CA SER A 129 8.74 8.87 -9.28
C SER A 129 10.12 9.13 -8.65
N SER A 130 10.25 9.00 -7.33
CA SER A 130 11.54 9.10 -6.63
C SER A 130 12.55 8.02 -7.06
N VAL A 131 12.10 6.90 -7.65
CA VAL A 131 12.98 5.84 -8.14
C VAL A 131 13.85 6.29 -9.31
N TYR A 132 13.45 7.34 -10.05
CA TYR A 132 14.24 7.90 -11.14
C TYR A 132 15.46 8.70 -10.68
N GLY A 133 15.60 8.97 -9.37
CA GLY A 133 16.74 9.67 -8.79
C GLY A 133 16.89 11.12 -9.31
N ASN A 134 18.13 11.57 -9.42
CA ASN A 134 18.46 12.87 -10.02
C ASN A 134 18.53 12.74 -11.54
N SER A 135 17.43 13.06 -12.21
CA SER A 135 17.33 13.03 -13.65
C SER A 135 17.23 14.45 -14.21
N ASP A 136 18.06 14.79 -15.19
CA ASP A 136 17.99 16.06 -15.94
C ASP A 136 16.85 16.07 -16.98
N ARG A 137 16.08 15.00 -17.08
CA ARG A 137 14.97 14.88 -18.04
C ARG A 137 13.78 15.74 -17.59
N LYS A 138 13.11 16.37 -18.55
CA LYS A 138 11.90 17.17 -18.29
C LYS A 138 10.69 16.32 -17.88
N TRP A 139 10.67 15.04 -18.26
CA TRP A 139 9.63 14.06 -17.95
C TRP A 139 10.25 12.69 -17.66
N PHE A 140 9.56 11.90 -16.88
CA PHE A 140 9.92 10.51 -16.64
C PHE A 140 9.23 9.61 -17.68
N SER A 141 9.87 8.48 -17.98
CA SER A 141 9.36 7.44 -18.87
C SER A 141 9.56 6.09 -18.20
N GLU A 142 8.63 5.17 -18.39
CA GLU A 142 8.70 3.80 -17.85
C GLU A 142 9.92 3.02 -18.37
N THR A 143 10.50 3.45 -19.49
CA THR A 143 11.74 2.87 -20.04
C THR A 143 13.01 3.52 -19.52
N ALA A 144 12.91 4.56 -18.68
CA ALA A 144 14.07 5.20 -18.10
C ALA A 144 14.69 4.35 -16.98
N PRO A 145 16.04 4.34 -16.85
CA PRO A 145 16.70 3.60 -15.78
C PRO A 145 16.31 4.17 -14.40
N THR A 146 16.16 3.28 -13.41
CA THR A 146 15.83 3.61 -12.03
C THR A 146 16.89 3.06 -11.05
N ASP A 147 18.15 3.04 -11.47
CA ASP A 147 19.23 2.34 -10.77
C ASP A 147 19.91 3.17 -9.66
N THR A 148 19.59 4.47 -9.60
CA THR A 148 20.26 5.41 -8.70
C THR A 148 19.26 6.19 -7.82
N PRO A 149 18.50 5.51 -6.93
CA PRO A 149 17.65 6.21 -5.98
C PRO A 149 18.47 7.09 -5.04
N VAL A 150 18.03 8.34 -4.79
CA VAL A 150 18.80 9.34 -4.03
C VAL A 150 18.25 9.57 -2.61
N SER A 151 17.34 8.74 -2.15
CA SER A 151 16.79 8.80 -0.78
C SER A 151 16.44 7.42 -0.27
N LEU A 152 16.35 7.25 1.05
CA LEU A 152 15.88 6.00 1.64
C LEU A 152 14.47 5.64 1.16
N TYR A 153 13.56 6.62 1.10
CA TYR A 153 12.23 6.40 0.54
C TYR A 153 12.29 5.83 -0.88
N ALA A 154 13.08 6.46 -1.76
CA ALA A 154 13.26 5.98 -3.12
C ALA A 154 13.85 4.57 -3.17
N ALA A 155 14.86 4.28 -2.32
CA ALA A 155 15.46 2.95 -2.20
C ALA A 155 14.45 1.90 -1.75
N THR A 156 13.57 2.21 -0.78
CA THR A 156 12.52 1.26 -0.37
C THR A 156 11.52 0.99 -1.48
N LYS A 157 11.12 2.01 -2.26
CA LYS A 157 10.22 1.82 -3.40
C LYS A 157 10.88 1.04 -4.53
N LYS A 158 12.14 1.30 -4.83
CA LYS A 158 12.91 0.50 -5.79
C LYS A 158 13.05 -0.95 -5.33
N SER A 159 13.28 -1.18 -4.05
CA SER A 159 13.31 -2.53 -3.47
C SER A 159 11.97 -3.26 -3.67
N ASN A 160 10.82 -2.58 -3.51
CA ASN A 160 9.53 -3.18 -3.77
C ASN A 160 9.38 -3.64 -5.23
N GLU A 161 9.84 -2.86 -6.20
CA GLU A 161 9.85 -3.26 -7.62
C GLU A 161 10.65 -4.54 -7.86
N MET A 162 11.81 -4.64 -7.21
CA MET A 162 12.69 -5.81 -7.37
C MET A 162 12.15 -7.06 -6.65
N VAL A 163 11.53 -6.89 -5.49
CA VAL A 163 10.95 -8.01 -4.72
C VAL A 163 9.68 -8.55 -5.37
N ALA A 164 8.91 -7.68 -6.05
CA ALA A 164 7.68 -8.06 -6.73
C ALA A 164 7.90 -8.72 -8.10
N HIS A 165 9.13 -8.70 -8.63
CA HIS A 165 9.50 -9.30 -9.92
C HIS A 165 9.76 -10.79 -9.75
#